data_68abc27eb8138843ce4ea1a23fa9fe74
#
_entry.id   68abc27eb8138843ce4ea1a23fa9fe74
#
_cell.length_a   1.000
_cell.length_b   1.000
_cell.length_c   1.000
_cell.angle_alpha   90.00
_cell.angle_beta   90.00
_cell.angle_gamma   90.00
#
_symmetry.space_group_name_H-M   'P 1'
#
loop_
_entity.id
_entity.type
_entity.pdbx_description
1 polymer ?
#
loop_
_entity_poly.entity_id
_entity_poly.type
_entity_poly.pdbx_seq_one_letter_code
_entity_poly.pdbx_strand_id
1 'polypeptide(L)'
;MAFKKGHLLQSDIAKRDNINNWPGYDVSENPQLTEDVIFNNLNLLHKNILAPLGEHFGYEHLLITSGYRCLTLNRHKEIASSDSSHHVYGMAADVIHTGGIPSHTLFNWAYDNLP
;
A
#
# COMPACT_ATOMS: atom_id res chain seq x y z
N MET A 1 6.33 14.63 8.37
CA MET A 1 5.73 14.83 7.03
C MET A 1 4.81 13.67 6.71
N ALA A 2 3.57 13.96 6.36
CA ALA A 2 2.61 12.92 6.04
C ALA A 2 2.96 12.21 4.73
N PHE A 3 2.57 10.95 4.60
CA PHE A 3 2.70 10.21 3.34
C PHE A 3 1.87 10.88 2.25
N LYS A 4 2.40 10.95 1.06
CA LYS A 4 1.66 11.36 -0.14
C LYS A 4 1.02 10.12 -0.77
N LYS A 5 -0.15 10.30 -1.39
CA LYS A 5 -0.82 9.20 -2.12
C LYS A 5 0.11 8.52 -3.13
N GLY A 6 0.97 9.29 -3.79
CA GLY A 6 1.93 8.75 -4.75
C GLY A 6 2.85 7.69 -4.18
N HIS A 7 3.15 7.74 -2.88
CA HIS A 7 3.97 6.71 -2.22
C HIS A 7 3.26 5.35 -2.21
N LEU A 8 1.93 5.34 -2.16
CA LEU A 8 1.14 4.12 -2.17
C LEU A 8 1.00 3.51 -3.57
N LEU A 9 1.36 4.24 -4.62
CA LEU A 9 1.32 3.77 -6.00
C LEU A 9 2.70 3.38 -6.54
N GLN A 10 3.78 3.68 -5.81
CA GLN A 10 5.14 3.40 -6.26
C GLN A 10 5.46 1.92 -6.19
N SER A 11 6.22 1.45 -7.17
CA SER A 11 6.74 0.09 -7.20
C SER A 11 8.01 0.05 -8.05
N ASP A 12 9.11 -0.45 -7.49
CA ASP A 12 10.36 -0.61 -8.22
C ASP A 12 10.22 -1.61 -9.36
N ILE A 13 9.43 -2.67 -9.17
CA ILE A 13 9.17 -3.68 -10.20
C ILE A 13 8.36 -3.06 -11.34
N ALA A 14 7.32 -2.30 -11.03
CA ALA A 14 6.50 -1.64 -12.04
C ALA A 14 7.32 -0.66 -12.88
N LYS A 15 8.20 0.10 -12.23
CA LYS A 15 9.08 1.05 -12.91
C LYS A 15 10.10 0.33 -13.79
N ARG A 16 10.76 -0.70 -13.26
CA ARG A 16 11.77 -1.48 -13.97
C ARG A 16 11.19 -2.16 -15.21
N ASP A 17 10.01 -2.77 -15.07
CA ASP A 17 9.38 -3.58 -16.13
C ASP A 17 8.30 -2.81 -16.91
N ASN A 18 8.22 -1.51 -16.71
CA ASN A 18 7.30 -0.60 -17.42
C ASN A 18 5.84 -1.03 -17.31
N ILE A 19 5.41 -1.40 -16.10
CA ILE A 19 4.02 -1.76 -15.80
C ILE A 19 3.28 -0.50 -15.35
N ASN A 20 2.12 -0.23 -15.98
CA ASN A 20 1.26 0.86 -15.56
C ASN A 20 0.50 0.44 -14.29
N ASN A 21 0.88 1.04 -13.16
CA ASN A 21 0.28 0.73 -11.86
C ASN A 21 -0.80 1.76 -11.46
N TRP A 22 -1.41 2.43 -12.42
CA TRP A 22 -2.47 3.37 -12.11
C TRP A 22 -3.75 2.63 -11.69
N PRO A 23 -4.41 3.04 -10.59
CA PRO A 23 -5.62 2.38 -10.13
C PRO A 23 -6.71 2.34 -11.21
N GLY A 24 -7.26 1.16 -11.41
CA GLY A 24 -8.32 0.94 -12.41
C GLY A 24 -7.84 0.65 -13.82
N TYR A 25 -6.54 0.71 -14.08
CA TYR A 25 -6.01 0.55 -15.44
C TYR A 25 -6.30 -0.82 -16.06
N ASP A 26 -6.14 -1.89 -15.29
CA ASP A 26 -6.22 -3.27 -15.79
C ASP A 26 -7.31 -4.12 -15.12
N VAL A 27 -8.34 -3.48 -14.58
CA VAL A 27 -9.39 -4.16 -13.79
C VAL A 27 -10.68 -4.43 -14.58
N SER A 28 -10.59 -4.57 -15.90
CA SER A 28 -11.76 -4.84 -16.75
C SER A 28 -12.53 -6.10 -16.37
N GLU A 29 -11.86 -7.07 -15.74
CA GLU A 29 -12.48 -8.32 -15.29
C GLU A 29 -13.24 -8.20 -13.97
N ASN A 30 -13.05 -7.10 -13.26
CA ASN A 30 -13.69 -6.88 -11.96
C ASN A 30 -14.34 -5.49 -11.90
N PRO A 31 -15.66 -5.39 -12.13
CA PRO A 31 -16.34 -4.11 -12.15
C PRO A 31 -16.36 -3.38 -10.79
N GLN A 32 -16.00 -4.06 -9.69
CA GLN A 32 -15.92 -3.44 -8.37
C GLN A 32 -14.58 -2.75 -8.11
N LEU A 33 -13.57 -2.96 -8.96
CA LEU A 33 -12.25 -2.35 -8.83
C LEU A 33 -12.11 -1.10 -9.70
N THR A 34 -12.98 -0.12 -9.49
CA THR A 34 -12.88 1.16 -10.20
C THR A 34 -11.79 2.03 -9.57
N GLU A 35 -11.31 3.00 -10.33
CA GLU A 35 -10.33 3.98 -9.84
C GLU A 35 -10.83 4.67 -8.56
N ASP A 36 -12.09 5.10 -8.53
CA ASP A 36 -12.67 5.79 -7.38
C ASP A 36 -12.69 4.91 -6.14
N VAL A 37 -13.05 3.63 -6.28
CA VAL A 37 -13.08 2.67 -5.16
C VAL A 37 -11.67 2.48 -4.60
N ILE A 38 -10.68 2.29 -5.47
CA ILE A 38 -9.28 2.08 -5.05
C ILE A 38 -8.76 3.32 -4.34
N PHE A 39 -8.94 4.52 -4.89
CA PHE A 39 -8.49 5.74 -4.25
C PHE A 39 -9.21 6.01 -2.92
N ASN A 40 -10.50 5.70 -2.83
CA ASN A 40 -11.21 5.82 -1.57
C ASN A 40 -10.62 4.89 -0.50
N ASN A 41 -10.30 3.66 -0.87
CA ASN A 41 -9.67 2.70 0.04
C ASN A 41 -8.27 3.15 0.46
N LEU A 42 -7.47 3.68 -0.45
CA LEU A 42 -6.14 4.23 -0.14
C LEU A 42 -6.24 5.42 0.81
N ASN A 43 -7.25 6.28 0.64
CA ASN A 43 -7.49 7.40 1.55
C ASN A 43 -7.83 6.92 2.96
N LEU A 44 -8.68 5.89 3.08
CA LEU A 44 -9.04 5.31 4.37
C LEU A 44 -7.83 4.63 5.03
N LEU A 45 -7.04 3.90 4.26
CA LEU A 45 -5.80 3.29 4.74
C LEU A 45 -4.84 4.33 5.30
N HIS A 46 -4.65 5.42 4.56
CA HIS A 46 -3.80 6.53 5.00
C HIS A 46 -4.33 7.16 6.28
N LYS A 47 -5.61 7.56 6.29
CA LYS A 47 -6.23 8.28 7.41
C LYS A 47 -6.26 7.44 8.70
N ASN A 48 -6.65 6.17 8.59
CA ASN A 48 -6.93 5.34 9.76
C ASN A 48 -5.73 4.55 10.25
N ILE A 49 -4.74 4.30 9.41
CA ILE A 49 -3.60 3.44 9.73
C ILE A 49 -2.27 4.17 9.59
N LEU A 50 -1.95 4.67 8.40
CA LEU A 50 -0.61 5.17 8.11
C LEU A 50 -0.33 6.52 8.79
N ALA A 51 -1.30 7.42 8.84
CA ALA A 51 -1.11 8.71 9.51
C ALA A 51 -0.94 8.55 11.03
N PRO A 52 -1.79 7.78 11.75
CA PRO A 52 -1.55 7.52 13.17
C PRO A 52 -0.22 6.82 13.44
N LEU A 53 0.16 5.87 12.58
CA LEU A 53 1.43 5.16 12.68
C LEU A 53 2.61 6.13 12.52
N GLY A 54 2.52 7.02 11.54
CA GLY A 54 3.54 8.05 11.29
C GLY A 54 3.64 9.06 12.43
N GLU A 55 2.52 9.45 13.01
CA GLU A 55 2.51 10.36 14.16
C GLU A 55 3.21 9.74 15.38
N HIS A 56 3.04 8.45 15.60
CA HIS A 56 3.65 7.77 16.73
C HIS A 56 5.14 7.46 16.51
N PHE A 57 5.51 6.94 15.35
CA PHE A 57 6.87 6.46 15.06
C PHE A 57 7.75 7.44 14.29
N GLY A 58 7.20 8.55 13.82
CA GLY A 58 7.90 9.53 12.98
C GLY A 58 7.70 9.24 11.49
N TYR A 59 7.08 10.16 10.77
CA TYR A 59 6.82 10.01 9.33
C TYR A 59 8.10 9.82 8.52
N GLU A 60 9.17 10.50 8.92
CA GLU A 60 10.46 10.45 8.23
C GLU A 60 11.15 9.10 8.33
N HIS A 61 10.74 8.26 9.27
CA HIS A 61 11.30 6.93 9.49
C HIS A 61 10.44 5.80 8.91
N LEU A 62 9.28 6.10 8.38
CA LEU A 62 8.41 5.09 7.79
C LEU A 62 8.55 5.06 6.26
N LEU A 63 8.91 3.90 5.75
CA LEU A 63 9.01 3.65 4.31
C LEU A 63 7.94 2.65 3.88
N ILE A 64 7.13 3.04 2.91
CA ILE A 64 6.18 2.13 2.28
C ILE A 64 6.94 1.34 1.22
N THR A 65 7.06 0.04 1.42
CA THR A 65 7.77 -0.86 0.50
C THR A 65 6.83 -1.44 -0.56
N SER A 66 5.54 -1.52 -0.27
CA SER A 66 4.52 -1.94 -1.22
C SER A 66 3.16 -1.35 -0.79
N GLY A 67 2.46 -0.72 -1.71
CA GLY A 67 1.11 -0.23 -1.50
C GLY A 67 0.15 -0.87 -2.49
N TYR A 68 -0.60 -0.06 -3.23
CA TYR A 68 -1.48 -0.56 -4.28
C TYR A 68 -0.70 -1.32 -5.36
N ARG A 69 -1.25 -2.43 -5.80
CA ARG A 69 -0.75 -3.19 -6.95
C ARG A 69 -1.89 -3.44 -7.93
N CYS A 70 -1.73 -3.02 -9.19
CA CYS A 70 -2.65 -3.44 -10.25
C CYS A 70 -2.57 -4.97 -10.45
N LEU A 71 -3.56 -5.55 -11.12
CA LEU A 71 -3.58 -7.01 -11.33
C LEU A 71 -2.33 -7.51 -12.03
N THR A 72 -1.87 -6.81 -13.08
CA THR A 72 -0.66 -7.16 -13.82
C THR A 72 0.56 -7.21 -12.91
N LEU A 73 0.76 -6.19 -12.08
CA LEU A 73 1.86 -6.13 -11.13
C LEU A 73 1.75 -7.22 -10.06
N ASN A 74 0.55 -7.42 -9.52
CA ASN A 74 0.29 -8.42 -8.49
C ASN A 74 0.56 -9.85 -8.95
N ARG A 75 0.33 -10.12 -10.24
CA ARG A 75 0.59 -11.40 -10.89
C ARG A 75 2.04 -11.56 -11.35
N HIS A 76 2.86 -10.51 -11.26
CA HIS A 76 4.26 -10.56 -11.67
C HIS A 76 5.00 -11.68 -10.95
N LYS A 77 5.88 -12.40 -11.66
CA LYS A 77 6.58 -13.59 -11.12
C LYS A 77 7.35 -13.34 -9.82
N GLU A 78 7.80 -12.11 -9.59
CA GLU A 78 8.52 -11.74 -8.37
C GLU A 78 7.59 -11.42 -7.20
N ILE A 79 6.29 -11.26 -7.44
CA ILE A 79 5.27 -11.01 -6.41
C ILE A 79 4.37 -12.24 -6.28
N ALA A 80 3.80 -12.70 -7.39
CA ALA A 80 3.02 -13.93 -7.50
C ALA A 80 1.93 -14.07 -6.41
N SER A 81 1.21 -12.99 -6.14
CA SER A 81 0.16 -12.95 -5.13
C SER A 81 -1.21 -13.28 -5.73
N SER A 82 -2.16 -13.64 -4.87
CA SER A 82 -3.54 -13.91 -5.28
C SER A 82 -4.23 -12.64 -5.81
N ASP A 83 -5.13 -12.78 -6.79
CA ASP A 83 -5.96 -11.69 -7.28
C ASP A 83 -6.88 -11.10 -6.20
N SER A 84 -7.13 -11.82 -5.11
CA SER A 84 -7.88 -11.34 -3.96
C SER A 84 -7.04 -10.62 -2.91
N SER A 85 -5.74 -10.39 -3.18
CA SER A 85 -4.87 -9.64 -2.28
C SER A 85 -5.44 -8.26 -1.97
N HIS A 86 -5.38 -7.86 -0.71
CA HIS A 86 -5.83 -6.52 -0.30
C HIS A 86 -5.04 -5.40 -0.97
N HIS A 87 -3.80 -5.65 -1.41
CA HIS A 87 -3.02 -4.68 -2.19
C HIS A 87 -3.71 -4.29 -3.49
N VAL A 88 -4.42 -5.22 -4.13
CA VAL A 88 -5.15 -4.98 -5.39
C VAL A 88 -6.35 -4.05 -5.16
N TYR A 89 -6.93 -4.08 -3.96
CA TYR A 89 -8.08 -3.25 -3.60
C TYR A 89 -7.69 -1.89 -3.01
N GLY A 90 -6.40 -1.60 -2.87
CA GLY A 90 -5.95 -0.38 -2.20
C GLY A 90 -6.15 -0.41 -0.68
N MET A 91 -6.21 -1.61 -0.09
CA MET A 91 -6.54 -1.82 1.33
C MET A 91 -5.36 -2.32 2.15
N ALA A 92 -4.15 -2.34 1.60
CA ALA A 92 -2.96 -2.82 2.29
C ALA A 92 -1.72 -2.02 1.90
N ALA A 93 -0.78 -1.94 2.83
CA ALA A 93 0.56 -1.42 2.58
C ALA A 93 1.55 -2.18 3.45
N ASP A 94 2.72 -2.46 2.89
CA ASP A 94 3.87 -2.98 3.63
C ASP A 94 4.75 -1.81 4.03
N VAL A 95 5.11 -1.73 5.31
CA VAL A 95 5.81 -0.58 5.88
C VAL A 95 6.99 -1.08 6.72
N ILE A 96 8.12 -0.40 6.60
CA ILE A 96 9.27 -0.62 7.49
C ILE A 96 9.67 0.68 8.18
N HIS A 97 10.36 0.57 9.31
CA HIS A 97 10.93 1.70 10.03
C HIS A 97 12.42 1.79 9.72
N THR A 98 12.85 2.89 9.12
CA THR A 98 14.25 3.09 8.70
C THR A 98 15.18 3.45 9.84
N GLY A 99 14.66 3.79 11.02
CA GLY A 99 15.43 4.14 12.22
C GLY A 99 15.73 2.94 13.13
N GLY A 100 15.46 1.71 12.68
CA GLY A 100 15.83 0.50 13.41
C GLY A 100 14.75 -0.12 14.30
N ILE A 101 13.53 0.42 14.32
CA ILE A 101 12.42 -0.21 15.04
C ILE A 101 11.94 -1.44 14.27
N PRO A 102 11.89 -2.63 14.89
CA PRO A 102 11.46 -3.85 14.22
C PRO A 102 10.00 -3.81 13.78
N SER A 103 9.68 -4.52 12.71
CA SER A 103 8.31 -4.58 12.18
C SER A 103 7.30 -5.12 13.18
N HIS A 104 7.68 -6.06 14.06
CA HIS A 104 6.76 -6.58 15.07
C HIS A 104 6.37 -5.52 16.11
N THR A 105 7.23 -4.54 16.38
CA THR A 105 6.92 -3.41 17.25
C THR A 105 5.87 -2.51 16.63
N LEU A 106 5.99 -2.23 15.32
CA LEU A 106 4.97 -1.48 14.56
C LEU A 106 3.63 -2.23 14.60
N PHE A 107 3.65 -3.52 14.33
CA PHE A 107 2.46 -4.36 14.33
C PHE A 107 1.76 -4.36 15.71
N ASN A 108 2.51 -4.58 16.78
CA ASN A 108 1.95 -4.64 18.13
C ASN A 108 1.31 -3.31 18.53
N TRP A 109 1.96 -2.20 18.21
CA TRP A 109 1.38 -0.89 18.48
C TRP A 109 0.09 -0.67 17.70
N ALA A 110 0.09 -1.01 16.42
CA ALA A 110 -1.08 -0.86 15.56
C ALA A 110 -2.24 -1.74 16.05
N TYR A 111 -1.95 -2.99 16.41
CA TYR A 111 -2.95 -3.91 16.97
C TYR A 111 -3.61 -3.36 18.23
N ASP A 112 -2.82 -2.75 19.12
CA ASP A 112 -3.32 -2.24 20.40
C ASP A 112 -4.03 -0.88 20.30
N ASN A 113 -3.73 -0.07 19.28
CA ASN A 113 -4.11 1.34 19.23
C ASN A 113 -4.97 1.74 18.03
N LEU A 114 -5.01 0.95 16.95
CA LEU A 114 -5.76 1.29 15.75
C LEU A 114 -7.08 0.52 15.65
N PRO A 115 -8.08 1.10 14.95
CA PRO A 115 -9.38 0.45 14.77
C PRO A 115 -9.33 -0.83 13.94
#